data_8b0aab15184e454508f82e89fc7e7dd8
#
_entry.id   8b0aab15184e454508f82e89fc7e7dd8
#
_cell.length_a   1.000
_cell.length_b   1.000
_cell.length_c   1.000
_cell.angle_alpha   90.00
_cell.angle_beta   90.00
_cell.angle_gamma   90.00
#
_symmetry.space_group_name_H-M   'P 1'
#
loop_
_entity.id
_entity.type
_entity.pdbx_description
1 polymer ?
#
loop_
_entity_poly.entity_id
_entity_poly.type
_entity_poly.pdbx_seq_one_letter_code
_entity_poly.pdbx_strand_id
1 'polypeptide(L)'
;VTLVDENVYISYGGCGIPYYVSGEVQNLDDLRATPYHTIRDPEFFRAMKGVTVRNQTRALSIDRAAKTLLVKDVISGKEEKLPYDKLVLATGASPRVPPVEGKDLKNVLSLTRLEAADAIRTACQEGKINEAVIVGGGFIGLEAAVALADMWGVKVSVVEMMDQILPGVLSHS
;
A
#
# COMPACT_ATOMS: atom_id res chain seq x y z
N VAL A 1 12.77 20.38 5.36
CA VAL A 1 11.62 19.51 5.71
C VAL A 1 12.12 18.08 5.84
N THR A 2 11.69 17.36 6.88
CA THR A 2 12.00 15.94 7.05
C THR A 2 10.69 15.14 6.96
N LEU A 3 10.67 14.10 6.11
CA LEU A 3 9.60 13.13 6.00
C LEU A 3 10.03 11.84 6.69
N VAL A 4 9.18 11.29 7.54
CA VAL A 4 9.41 10.02 8.25
C VAL A 4 8.37 9.01 7.77
N ASP A 5 8.81 7.85 7.31
CA ASP A 5 7.94 6.76 6.84
C ASP A 5 8.49 5.40 7.30
N GLU A 6 7.63 4.51 7.77
CA GLU A 6 8.05 3.18 8.22
C GLU A 6 8.30 2.19 7.07
N ASN A 7 7.83 2.50 5.87
CA ASN A 7 7.93 1.62 4.71
C ASN A 7 9.23 1.81 3.95
N VAL A 8 9.55 0.84 3.12
CA VAL A 8 10.67 0.91 2.17
C VAL A 8 10.35 1.92 1.06
N TYR A 9 9.15 1.81 0.50
CA TYR A 9 8.66 2.65 -0.59
C TYR A 9 7.89 3.84 -0.05
N ILE A 10 8.39 5.03 -0.31
CA ILE A 10 7.88 6.31 0.23
C ILE A 10 6.93 7.04 -0.72
N SER A 11 6.94 6.69 -1.99
CA SER A 11 6.12 7.36 -3.01
C SER A 11 5.85 6.43 -4.17
N TYR A 12 4.57 6.13 -4.40
CA TYR A 12 4.12 5.32 -5.54
C TYR A 12 2.68 5.65 -5.92
N GLY A 13 2.31 5.30 -7.14
CA GLY A 13 0.95 5.42 -7.64
C GLY A 13 0.08 4.26 -7.15
N GLY A 14 -0.59 4.42 -6.01
CA GLY A 14 -1.43 3.38 -5.43
C GLY A 14 -2.55 2.89 -6.37
N CYS A 15 -3.14 3.80 -7.15
CA CYS A 15 -4.14 3.45 -8.17
C CYS A 15 -3.57 2.59 -9.32
N GLY A 16 -2.25 2.50 -9.45
CA GLY A 16 -1.58 1.62 -10.41
C GLY A 16 -1.41 0.18 -9.94
N ILE A 17 -1.68 -0.11 -8.67
CA ILE A 17 -1.51 -1.44 -8.09
C ILE A 17 -2.33 -2.52 -8.84
N PRO A 18 -3.62 -2.34 -9.15
CA PRO A 18 -4.37 -3.32 -9.92
C PRO A 18 -3.79 -3.58 -11.31
N TYR A 19 -3.30 -2.55 -11.99
CA TYR A 19 -2.64 -2.66 -13.30
C TYR A 19 -1.29 -3.36 -13.23
N TYR A 20 -0.60 -3.27 -12.11
CA TYR A 20 0.60 -4.06 -11.86
C TYR A 20 0.24 -5.52 -11.59
N VAL A 21 -0.78 -5.78 -10.79
CA VAL A 21 -1.27 -7.15 -10.52
C VAL A 21 -1.76 -7.81 -11.81
N SER A 22 -2.49 -7.10 -12.66
CA SER A 22 -2.94 -7.62 -13.96
C SER A 22 -1.78 -7.92 -14.93
N GLY A 23 -0.63 -7.27 -14.76
CA GLY A 23 0.50 -7.38 -15.68
C GLY A 23 0.53 -6.31 -16.77
N GLU A 24 -0.42 -5.39 -16.82
CA GLU A 24 -0.41 -4.23 -17.72
C GLU A 24 0.76 -3.30 -17.43
N VAL A 25 1.04 -3.03 -16.15
CA VAL A 25 2.28 -2.39 -15.71
C VAL A 25 3.33 -3.48 -15.50
N GLN A 26 4.40 -3.43 -16.29
CA GLN A 26 5.39 -4.51 -16.34
C GLN A 26 6.32 -4.55 -15.13
N ASN A 27 6.77 -3.39 -14.66
CA ASN A 27 7.74 -3.29 -13.58
C ASN A 27 7.14 -2.57 -12.38
N LEU A 28 7.44 -3.06 -11.17
CA LEU A 28 7.04 -2.41 -9.92
C LEU A 28 7.56 -0.97 -9.83
N ASP A 29 8.74 -0.73 -10.36
CA ASP A 29 9.38 0.57 -10.38
C ASP A 29 8.63 1.60 -11.22
N ASP A 30 7.85 1.20 -12.21
CA ASP A 30 7.03 2.11 -13.01
C ASP A 30 5.96 2.80 -12.14
N LEU A 31 5.47 2.13 -11.09
CA LEU A 31 4.56 2.73 -10.11
C LEU A 31 5.24 3.79 -9.22
N ARG A 32 6.55 3.74 -9.13
CA ARG A 32 7.39 4.62 -8.30
C ARG A 32 8.08 5.71 -9.11
N ALA A 33 8.03 5.62 -10.42
CA ALA A 33 8.72 6.54 -11.32
C ALA A 33 7.92 7.80 -11.62
N THR A 34 8.62 8.83 -12.05
CA THR A 34 8.05 9.99 -12.75
C THR A 34 7.72 9.60 -14.20
N PRO A 35 6.97 10.42 -14.97
CA PRO A 35 6.76 10.21 -16.40
C PRO A 35 8.07 10.13 -17.22
N TYR A 36 9.18 10.58 -16.66
CA TYR A 36 10.52 10.52 -17.25
C TYR A 36 11.37 9.34 -16.73
N HIS A 37 10.72 8.31 -16.16
CA HIS A 37 11.35 7.10 -15.61
C HIS A 37 12.35 7.34 -14.47
N THR A 38 12.30 8.49 -13.80
CA THR A 38 13.11 8.75 -12.61
C THR A 38 12.41 8.20 -11.38
N ILE A 39 13.07 7.31 -10.65
CA ILE A 39 12.52 6.73 -9.41
C ILE A 39 12.39 7.79 -8.32
N ARG A 40 11.24 7.83 -7.67
CA ARG A 40 10.94 8.73 -6.54
C ARG A 40 11.42 8.11 -5.23
N ASP A 41 12.71 7.97 -5.09
CA ASP A 41 13.41 7.48 -3.92
C ASP A 41 13.82 8.63 -2.97
N PRO A 42 14.45 8.36 -1.80
CA PRO A 42 14.93 9.40 -0.90
C PRO A 42 15.88 10.42 -1.55
N GLU A 43 16.72 9.98 -2.47
CA GLU A 43 17.67 10.85 -3.17
C GLU A 43 16.94 11.80 -4.13
N PHE A 44 15.94 11.31 -4.85
CA PHE A 44 15.08 12.17 -5.68
C PHE A 44 14.45 13.30 -4.84
N PHE A 45 13.90 12.97 -3.69
CA PHE A 45 13.26 13.98 -2.83
C PHE A 45 14.28 14.96 -2.26
N ARG A 46 15.47 14.49 -1.91
CA ARG A 46 16.56 15.35 -1.46
C ARG A 46 17.01 16.33 -2.55
N ALA A 47 17.32 15.81 -3.73
CA ALA A 47 17.88 16.58 -4.84
C ALA A 47 16.85 17.52 -5.50
N MET A 48 15.64 17.04 -5.74
CA MET A 48 14.63 17.74 -6.52
C MET A 48 13.66 18.57 -5.68
N LYS A 49 13.49 18.24 -4.39
CA LYS A 49 12.49 18.85 -3.52
C LYS A 49 13.06 19.46 -2.25
N GLY A 50 14.34 19.27 -1.96
CA GLY A 50 14.96 19.73 -0.71
C GLY A 50 14.37 19.06 0.54
N VAL A 51 13.82 17.85 0.40
CA VAL A 51 13.19 17.08 1.48
C VAL A 51 14.10 15.93 1.90
N THR A 52 14.47 15.90 3.16
CA THR A 52 15.16 14.75 3.76
C THR A 52 14.15 13.66 4.04
N VAL A 53 14.32 12.47 3.46
CA VAL A 53 13.45 11.33 3.71
C VAL A 53 14.15 10.34 4.62
N ARG A 54 13.46 9.92 5.66
CA ARG A 54 13.82 8.84 6.58
C ARG A 54 12.80 7.71 6.42
N ASN A 55 12.99 6.89 5.42
CA ASN A 55 12.22 5.66 5.24
C ASN A 55 12.68 4.58 6.23
N GLN A 56 11.93 3.49 6.34
CA GLN A 56 12.15 2.43 7.33
C GLN A 56 12.30 2.97 8.76
N THR A 57 11.60 4.07 9.02
CA THR A 57 11.66 4.79 10.30
C THR A 57 10.24 5.00 10.82
N ARG A 58 9.91 4.32 11.92
CA ARG A 58 8.58 4.40 12.53
C ARG A 58 8.51 5.53 13.54
N ALA A 59 7.51 6.38 13.43
CA ALA A 59 7.15 7.34 14.46
C ALA A 59 6.44 6.63 15.62
N LEU A 60 6.95 6.77 16.85
CA LEU A 60 6.44 6.10 18.03
C LEU A 60 5.56 7.00 18.90
N SER A 61 6.03 8.21 19.20
CA SER A 61 5.32 9.14 20.07
C SER A 61 5.71 10.59 19.79
N ILE A 62 4.80 11.49 20.14
CA ILE A 62 4.96 12.94 19.99
C ILE A 62 4.98 13.58 21.38
N ASP A 63 6.07 14.25 21.71
CA ASP A 63 6.13 15.16 22.87
C ASP A 63 5.85 16.58 22.37
N ARG A 64 4.63 17.06 22.63
CA ARG A 64 4.18 18.39 22.19
C ARG A 64 4.84 19.50 22.99
N ALA A 65 5.17 19.30 24.26
CA ALA A 65 5.78 20.30 25.11
C ALA A 65 7.26 20.52 24.72
N ALA A 66 7.98 19.43 24.54
CA ALA A 66 9.37 19.47 24.07
C ALA A 66 9.52 19.65 22.56
N LYS A 67 8.43 19.61 21.80
CA LYS A 67 8.42 19.60 20.33
C LYS A 67 9.37 18.56 19.73
N THR A 68 9.28 17.30 20.20
CA THR A 68 10.07 16.21 19.71
C THR A 68 9.21 15.04 19.26
N LEU A 69 9.64 14.37 18.18
CA LEU A 69 9.09 13.13 17.67
C LEU A 69 10.07 12.00 18.02
N LEU A 70 9.62 11.02 18.80
CA LEU A 70 10.38 9.80 19.01
C LEU A 70 10.20 8.89 17.79
N VAL A 71 11.29 8.50 17.17
CA VAL A 71 11.30 7.59 16.03
C VAL A 71 12.16 6.37 16.30
N LYS A 72 11.88 5.29 15.58
CA LYS A 72 12.63 4.03 15.66
C LYS A 72 12.99 3.57 14.26
N ASP A 73 14.25 3.32 14.03
CA ASP A 73 14.72 2.64 12.83
C ASP A 73 14.20 1.19 12.83
N VAL A 74 13.49 0.80 11.77
CA VAL A 74 12.81 -0.51 11.69
C VAL A 74 13.80 -1.66 11.57
N ILE A 75 14.97 -1.42 10.99
CA ILE A 75 15.99 -2.44 10.77
C ILE A 75 16.87 -2.65 12.01
N SER A 76 17.45 -1.56 12.50
CA SER A 76 18.40 -1.64 13.65
C SER A 76 17.71 -1.64 15.00
N GLY A 77 16.44 -1.20 15.05
CA GLY A 77 15.71 -1.01 16.30
C GLY A 77 16.16 0.22 17.10
N LYS A 78 17.09 1.03 16.60
CA LYS A 78 17.60 2.21 17.28
C LYS A 78 16.55 3.30 17.36
N GLU A 79 16.41 3.89 18.54
CA GLU A 79 15.50 5.01 18.80
C GLU A 79 16.24 6.34 18.79
N GLU A 80 15.56 7.40 18.35
CA GLU A 80 16.07 8.74 18.26
C GLU A 80 14.94 9.76 18.45
N LYS A 81 15.25 10.90 19.06
CA LYS A 81 14.31 12.04 19.16
C LYS A 81 14.65 13.07 18.09
N LEU A 82 13.67 13.39 17.24
CA LEU A 82 13.77 14.42 16.20
C LEU A 82 13.06 15.69 16.69
N PRO A 83 13.75 16.83 16.79
CA PRO A 83 13.10 18.09 17.10
C PRO A 83 12.29 18.59 15.88
N TYR A 84 11.20 19.34 16.14
CA TYR A 84 10.40 19.98 15.12
C TYR A 84 9.87 21.33 15.55
N ASP A 85 9.71 22.25 14.62
CA ASP A 85 8.97 23.51 14.83
C ASP A 85 7.49 23.35 14.54
N LYS A 86 7.18 22.67 13.43
CA LYS A 86 5.83 22.30 12.99
C LYS A 86 5.82 20.84 12.57
N LEU A 87 4.78 20.12 12.99
CA LEU A 87 4.57 18.71 12.66
C LEU A 87 3.29 18.54 11.85
N VAL A 88 3.40 17.84 10.73
CA VAL A 88 2.26 17.42 9.90
C VAL A 88 2.04 15.93 10.08
N LEU A 89 0.82 15.54 10.43
CA LEU A 89 0.41 14.14 10.53
C LEU A 89 -0.20 13.72 9.19
N ALA A 90 0.54 12.87 8.47
CA ALA A 90 0.13 12.30 7.19
C ALA A 90 0.33 10.77 7.24
N THR A 91 -0.19 10.14 8.30
CA THR A 91 0.07 8.74 8.67
C THR A 91 -0.66 7.71 7.80
N GLY A 92 -1.40 8.17 6.79
CA GLY A 92 -2.11 7.30 5.86
C GLY A 92 -3.25 6.52 6.51
N ALA A 93 -3.55 5.35 5.96
CA ALA A 93 -4.59 4.45 6.43
C ALA A 93 -4.07 3.01 6.47
N SER A 94 -4.67 2.22 7.35
CA SER A 94 -4.48 0.78 7.40
C SER A 94 -5.75 0.06 6.96
N PRO A 95 -5.66 -1.06 6.24
CA PRO A 95 -6.82 -1.82 5.86
C PRO A 95 -7.55 -2.33 7.09
N ARG A 96 -8.89 -2.25 7.05
CA ARG A 96 -9.70 -2.88 8.08
C ARG A 96 -9.81 -4.37 7.76
N VAL A 97 -9.14 -5.19 8.56
CA VAL A 97 -9.26 -6.65 8.47
C VAL A 97 -10.51 -7.07 9.25
N PRO A 98 -11.46 -7.78 8.63
CA PRO A 98 -12.66 -8.25 9.34
C PRO A 98 -12.27 -9.24 10.47
N PRO A 99 -12.98 -9.24 11.60
CA PRO A 99 -12.71 -10.12 12.74
C PRO A 99 -13.26 -11.52 12.48
N VAL A 100 -12.73 -12.18 11.44
CA VAL A 100 -13.12 -13.56 11.08
C VAL A 100 -12.01 -14.55 11.42
N GLU A 101 -12.40 -15.79 11.67
CA GLU A 101 -11.44 -16.87 11.85
C GLU A 101 -10.61 -17.06 10.58
N GLY A 102 -9.32 -17.33 10.74
CA GLY A 102 -8.41 -17.54 9.61
C GLY A 102 -7.85 -16.27 8.95
N LYS A 103 -8.21 -15.08 9.44
CA LYS A 103 -7.72 -13.80 8.88
C LYS A 103 -6.17 -13.65 8.82
N ASP A 104 -5.46 -14.41 9.64
CA ASP A 104 -4.00 -14.38 9.74
C ASP A 104 -3.34 -15.56 8.99
N LEU A 105 -4.10 -16.33 8.20
CA LEU A 105 -3.56 -17.41 7.37
C LEU A 105 -2.66 -16.85 6.25
N LYS A 106 -1.66 -17.65 5.84
CA LYS A 106 -0.64 -17.26 4.88
C LYS A 106 -1.18 -16.69 3.55
N ASN A 107 -2.33 -17.17 3.09
CA ASN A 107 -2.92 -16.77 1.82
C ASN A 107 -3.99 -15.68 1.96
N VAL A 108 -4.13 -15.09 3.15
CA VAL A 108 -5.01 -13.95 3.39
C VAL A 108 -4.16 -12.68 3.31
N LEU A 109 -4.38 -11.90 2.25
CA LEU A 109 -3.57 -10.73 1.92
C LEU A 109 -4.44 -9.49 1.84
N SER A 110 -3.85 -8.34 2.11
CA SER A 110 -4.49 -7.03 1.91
C SER A 110 -3.79 -6.29 0.77
N LEU A 111 -4.52 -5.98 -0.30
CA LEU A 111 -3.98 -5.30 -1.48
C LEU A 111 -3.89 -3.79 -1.27
N THR A 112 -3.01 -3.35 -0.37
CA THR A 112 -2.81 -1.93 -0.07
C THR A 112 -1.35 -1.49 -0.18
N ARG A 113 -0.43 -2.43 -0.37
CA ARG A 113 1.01 -2.18 -0.44
C ARG A 113 1.61 -2.87 -1.66
N LEU A 114 2.73 -2.32 -2.14
CA LEU A 114 3.43 -2.85 -3.31
C LEU A 114 3.93 -4.28 -3.08
N GLU A 115 4.39 -4.60 -1.88
CA GLU A 115 4.88 -5.94 -1.53
C GLU A 115 3.78 -7.01 -1.66
N ALA A 116 2.56 -6.68 -1.25
CA ALA A 116 1.42 -7.59 -1.41
C ALA A 116 1.03 -7.76 -2.89
N ALA A 117 1.06 -6.67 -3.66
CA ALA A 117 0.81 -6.70 -5.09
C ALA A 117 1.82 -7.58 -5.84
N ASP A 118 3.11 -7.45 -5.48
CA ASP A 118 4.19 -8.25 -6.07
C ASP A 118 4.06 -9.74 -5.73
N ALA A 119 3.71 -10.05 -4.49
CA ALA A 119 3.47 -11.44 -4.07
C ALA A 119 2.28 -12.07 -4.82
N ILE A 120 1.17 -11.33 -5.00
CA ILE A 120 0.00 -11.79 -5.74
C ILE A 120 0.37 -12.02 -7.22
N ARG A 121 1.00 -11.02 -7.87
CA ARG A 121 1.42 -11.13 -9.26
C ARG A 121 2.35 -12.32 -9.49
N THR A 122 3.37 -12.48 -8.65
CA THR A 122 4.29 -13.61 -8.73
C THR A 122 3.55 -14.94 -8.62
N ALA A 123 2.62 -15.06 -7.68
CA ALA A 123 1.84 -16.27 -7.52
C ALA A 123 0.91 -16.56 -8.73
N CYS A 124 0.37 -15.52 -9.38
CA CYS A 124 -0.36 -15.65 -10.64
C CYS A 124 0.55 -16.14 -11.77
N GLN A 125 1.73 -15.53 -11.95
CA GLN A 125 2.72 -15.90 -12.96
C GLN A 125 3.18 -17.36 -12.82
N GLU A 126 3.30 -17.83 -11.59
CA GLU A 126 3.69 -19.20 -11.26
C GLU A 126 2.51 -20.20 -11.34
N GLY A 127 1.31 -19.75 -11.70
CA GLY A 127 0.11 -20.59 -11.77
C GLY A 127 -0.34 -21.15 -10.41
N LYS A 128 0.01 -20.49 -9.32
CA LYS A 128 -0.31 -20.93 -7.95
C LYS A 128 -1.69 -20.50 -7.47
N ILE A 129 -2.36 -19.58 -8.19
CA ILE A 129 -3.68 -19.06 -7.86
C ILE A 129 -4.67 -19.50 -8.94
N ASN A 130 -5.59 -20.39 -8.60
CA ASN A 130 -6.68 -20.82 -9.49
C ASN A 130 -8.02 -20.23 -9.09
N GLU A 131 -8.20 -19.99 -7.79
CA GLU A 131 -9.41 -19.39 -7.22
C GLU A 131 -9.02 -18.31 -6.22
N ALA A 132 -9.79 -17.22 -6.17
CA ALA A 132 -9.63 -16.14 -5.22
C ALA A 132 -10.97 -15.69 -4.66
N VAL A 133 -10.99 -15.33 -3.37
CA VAL A 133 -12.14 -14.68 -2.73
C VAL A 133 -11.72 -13.26 -2.35
N ILE A 134 -12.44 -12.29 -2.85
CA ILE A 134 -12.25 -10.87 -2.52
C ILE A 134 -13.28 -10.49 -1.47
N VAL A 135 -12.82 -9.98 -0.33
CA VAL A 135 -13.69 -9.49 0.73
C VAL A 135 -13.77 -7.98 0.66
N GLY A 136 -14.94 -7.50 0.25
CA GLY A 136 -15.27 -6.09 0.03
C GLY A 136 -15.50 -5.76 -1.45
N GLY A 137 -16.71 -5.31 -1.77
CA GLY A 137 -17.15 -4.89 -3.12
C GLY A 137 -16.95 -3.40 -3.40
N GLY A 138 -15.94 -2.78 -2.78
CA GLY A 138 -15.52 -1.40 -3.08
C GLY A 138 -14.56 -1.34 -4.28
N PHE A 139 -14.07 -0.13 -4.63
CA PHE A 139 -13.19 0.08 -5.79
C PHE A 139 -11.97 -0.86 -5.79
N ILE A 140 -11.22 -0.92 -4.71
CA ILE A 140 -10.01 -1.77 -4.63
C ILE A 140 -10.36 -3.25 -4.87
N GLY A 141 -11.44 -3.74 -4.24
CA GLY A 141 -11.86 -5.14 -4.40
C GLY A 141 -12.29 -5.47 -5.82
N LEU A 142 -13.05 -4.60 -6.45
CA LEU A 142 -13.51 -4.81 -7.83
C LEU A 142 -12.38 -4.71 -8.85
N GLU A 143 -11.47 -3.75 -8.70
CA GLU A 143 -10.27 -3.63 -9.55
C GLU A 143 -9.36 -4.86 -9.40
N ALA A 144 -9.18 -5.37 -8.17
CA ALA A 144 -8.44 -6.60 -7.94
C ALA A 144 -9.14 -7.82 -8.56
N ALA A 145 -10.47 -7.89 -8.48
CA ALA A 145 -11.25 -8.97 -9.09
C ALA A 145 -11.07 -9.00 -10.62
N VAL A 146 -11.18 -7.84 -11.26
CA VAL A 146 -10.96 -7.71 -12.71
C VAL A 146 -9.52 -8.09 -13.09
N ALA A 147 -8.52 -7.57 -12.36
CA ALA A 147 -7.12 -7.87 -12.61
C ALA A 147 -6.82 -9.37 -12.56
N LEU A 148 -7.40 -10.09 -11.60
CA LEU A 148 -7.19 -11.53 -11.45
C LEU A 148 -7.99 -12.35 -12.47
N ALA A 149 -9.26 -11.99 -12.71
CA ALA A 149 -10.12 -12.76 -13.60
C ALA A 149 -9.73 -12.60 -15.07
N ASP A 150 -9.59 -11.36 -15.55
CA ASP A 150 -9.41 -11.09 -16.98
C ASP A 150 -7.99 -11.45 -17.46
N MET A 151 -6.97 -11.14 -16.66
CA MET A 151 -5.60 -11.28 -17.12
C MET A 151 -4.98 -12.64 -16.78
N TRP A 152 -5.43 -13.26 -15.68
CA TRP A 152 -4.86 -14.53 -15.20
C TRP A 152 -5.81 -15.71 -15.28
N GLY A 153 -7.08 -15.49 -15.66
CA GLY A 153 -8.10 -16.53 -15.72
C GLY A 153 -8.44 -17.12 -14.34
N VAL A 154 -8.16 -16.39 -13.27
CA VAL A 154 -8.46 -16.83 -11.89
C VAL A 154 -9.98 -16.79 -11.69
N LYS A 155 -10.55 -17.85 -11.13
CA LYS A 155 -11.96 -17.86 -10.72
C LYS A 155 -12.13 -16.99 -9.48
N VAL A 156 -12.78 -15.82 -9.63
CA VAL A 156 -12.92 -14.85 -8.55
C VAL A 156 -14.34 -14.84 -8.01
N SER A 157 -14.47 -14.83 -6.68
CA SER A 157 -15.71 -14.58 -5.96
C SER A 157 -15.56 -13.30 -5.14
N VAL A 158 -16.53 -12.40 -5.20
CA VAL A 158 -16.55 -11.17 -4.38
C VAL A 158 -17.61 -11.34 -3.29
N VAL A 159 -17.20 -11.10 -2.05
CA VAL A 159 -18.09 -11.11 -0.87
C VAL A 159 -18.24 -9.69 -0.36
N GLU A 160 -19.46 -9.18 -0.37
CA GLU A 160 -19.80 -7.85 0.12
C GLU A 160 -20.84 -7.99 1.27
N MET A 161 -20.66 -7.19 2.30
CA MET A 161 -21.54 -7.20 3.48
C MET A 161 -22.85 -6.47 3.20
N MET A 162 -22.79 -5.45 2.34
CA MET A 162 -23.98 -4.68 1.93
C MET A 162 -24.74 -5.43 0.84
N ASP A 163 -25.93 -4.99 0.54
CA ASP A 163 -26.83 -5.59 -0.44
C ASP A 163 -26.47 -5.25 -1.91
N GLN A 164 -25.45 -4.41 -2.11
CA GLN A 164 -24.92 -4.08 -3.42
C GLN A 164 -23.42 -3.82 -3.39
N ILE A 165 -22.77 -3.93 -4.54
CA ILE A 165 -21.40 -3.47 -4.74
C ILE A 165 -21.34 -1.94 -4.80
N LEU A 166 -20.18 -1.35 -4.48
CA LEU A 166 -19.96 0.10 -4.43
C LEU A 166 -21.05 0.85 -3.64
N PRO A 167 -21.36 0.41 -2.41
CA PRO A 167 -22.43 1.01 -1.62
C PRO A 167 -22.13 2.49 -1.36
N GLY A 168 -23.16 3.33 -1.52
CA GLY A 168 -23.02 4.80 -1.41
C GLY A 168 -22.40 5.50 -2.62
N VAL A 169 -21.98 4.76 -3.66
CA VAL A 169 -21.49 5.29 -4.95
C VAL A 169 -22.52 5.07 -6.06
N LEU A 170 -23.04 3.85 -6.14
CA LEU A 170 -24.10 3.53 -7.08
C LEU A 170 -25.47 3.67 -6.42
N SER A 171 -26.47 4.14 -7.19
CA SER A 171 -27.85 4.11 -6.74
C SER A 171 -28.38 2.67 -6.72
N HIS A 172 -29.30 2.38 -5.80
CA HIS A 172 -30.12 1.16 -5.92
C HIS A 172 -30.94 1.22 -7.21
N SER A 173 -30.87 0.18 -8.01
CA SER A 173 -31.68 0.01 -9.22
C SER A 173 -33.06 -0.49 -8.87
#